data_eb002e51403107fdba516d6222b8d26c
#
_entry.id   eb002e51403107fdba516d6222b8d26c
#
_cell.length_a   1.000
_cell.length_b   1.000
_cell.length_c   1.000
_cell.angle_alpha   90.00
_cell.angle_beta   90.00
_cell.angle_gamma   90.00
#
_symmetry.space_group_name_H-M   'P 1'
#
loop_
_entity.id
_entity.type
_entity.pdbx_description
1 polymer ?
#
loop_
_entity_poly.entity_id
_entity_poly.type
_entity_poly.pdbx_seq_one_letter_code
_entity_poly.pdbx_strand_id
1 'polypeptide(L)'
;QTPYKAPFTTPTGKGEIISFYAVYQPSAKNTSPMPEYQPTKAYKHPKADNEFIIASGKDSASCCGVTLFTYPTRFTGDRTIWMNPIDAARLGIKQGDTIELEGLDLPVKGRAQVTVTNRVIAGSLFAYGFSGGVRTKKLLPEYEWVREGVNTNWFATGKSQADCGNMSNNVTVRIKRV
;
A
#
# COMPACT_ATOMS: atom_id res chain seq x y z
N GLN A 1 -6.73 30.31 16.10
CA GLN A 1 -7.61 29.56 17.04
C GLN A 1 -6.89 28.31 17.50
N THR A 2 -6.80 28.12 18.81
CA THR A 2 -6.30 26.86 19.38
C THR A 2 -7.44 25.84 19.28
N PRO A 3 -7.35 24.78 18.48
CA PRO A 3 -8.45 23.87 18.20
C PRO A 3 -8.90 23.06 19.43
N TYR A 4 -8.02 22.92 20.40
CA TYR A 4 -8.30 22.17 21.63
C TYR A 4 -8.06 23.03 22.85
N LYS A 5 -9.08 23.19 23.69
CA LYS A 5 -8.96 23.81 25.01
C LYS A 5 -8.94 22.71 26.07
N ALA A 6 -8.00 22.79 26.99
CA ALA A 6 -8.01 21.92 28.19
C ALA A 6 -9.26 22.18 29.06
N PRO A 7 -9.79 21.18 29.77
CA PRO A 7 -9.25 19.81 29.85
C PRO A 7 -9.69 18.95 28.66
N PHE A 8 -8.86 17.98 28.29
CA PHE A 8 -9.23 16.95 27.34
C PHE A 8 -10.25 15.98 27.96
N THR A 9 -11.07 15.34 27.12
CA THR A 9 -12.02 14.28 27.56
C THR A 9 -11.30 12.94 27.77
N THR A 10 -10.19 12.97 28.46
CA THR A 10 -9.38 11.80 28.81
C THR A 10 -9.40 11.60 30.33
N PRO A 11 -9.13 10.39 30.86
CA PRO A 11 -9.09 10.13 32.28
C PRO A 11 -8.20 11.09 33.07
N THR A 12 -7.09 11.54 32.49
CA THR A 12 -6.16 12.49 33.13
C THR A 12 -6.49 13.96 32.84
N GLY A 13 -7.43 14.24 31.97
CA GLY A 13 -7.73 15.60 31.48
C GLY A 13 -6.62 16.22 30.62
N LYS A 14 -5.62 15.42 30.21
CA LYS A 14 -4.45 15.82 29.41
C LYS A 14 -4.35 14.98 28.14
N GLY A 15 -3.53 15.39 27.18
CA GLY A 15 -3.16 14.53 26.06
C GLY A 15 -2.43 13.28 26.56
N GLU A 16 -2.98 12.11 26.29
CA GLU A 16 -2.43 10.84 26.77
C GLU A 16 -1.60 10.17 25.69
N ILE A 17 -0.33 9.88 25.97
CA ILE A 17 0.58 9.16 25.08
C ILE A 17 0.48 7.66 25.35
N ILE A 18 0.18 7.27 26.59
CA ILE A 18 -0.02 5.87 26.98
C ILE A 18 -1.42 5.43 26.58
N SER A 19 -1.51 4.32 25.86
CA SER A 19 -2.79 3.71 25.52
C SER A 19 -3.32 2.89 26.70
N PHE A 20 -4.30 3.42 27.41
CA PHE A 20 -5.00 2.65 28.47
C PHE A 20 -5.73 1.43 27.90
N TYR A 21 -6.18 1.52 26.65
CA TYR A 21 -6.74 0.37 25.96
C TYR A 21 -5.75 -0.79 25.90
N ALA A 22 -4.49 -0.54 25.53
CA ALA A 22 -3.45 -1.55 25.48
C ALA A 22 -3.09 -2.11 26.87
N VAL A 23 -3.25 -1.31 27.93
CA VAL A 23 -3.00 -1.76 29.30
C VAL A 23 -4.08 -2.72 29.81
N TYR A 24 -5.35 -2.41 29.55
CA TYR A 24 -6.49 -3.08 30.19
C TYR A 24 -7.20 -4.11 29.31
N GLN A 25 -6.97 -4.13 28.01
CA GLN A 25 -7.63 -5.09 27.12
C GLN A 25 -6.88 -6.43 27.06
N PRO A 26 -7.53 -7.54 27.42
CA PRO A 26 -6.92 -8.87 27.37
C PRO A 26 -6.46 -9.29 25.95
N SER A 27 -7.09 -8.74 24.90
CA SER A 27 -6.74 -8.99 23.50
C SER A 27 -5.46 -8.28 23.06
N ALA A 28 -5.00 -7.29 23.81
CA ALA A 28 -3.82 -6.47 23.49
C ALA A 28 -2.51 -7.03 24.06
N LYS A 29 -2.45 -8.34 24.35
CA LYS A 29 -1.33 -9.01 25.05
C LYS A 29 0.06 -8.78 24.43
N ASN A 30 0.13 -8.42 23.16
CA ASN A 30 1.39 -8.18 22.45
C ASN A 30 1.54 -6.72 22.00
N THR A 31 0.80 -5.82 22.62
CA THR A 31 0.82 -4.40 22.27
C THR A 31 1.46 -3.64 23.41
N SER A 32 2.51 -2.87 23.11
CA SER A 32 3.08 -1.93 24.08
C SER A 32 2.08 -0.81 24.34
N PRO A 33 1.82 -0.44 25.61
CA PRO A 33 0.99 0.72 25.94
C PRO A 33 1.65 2.04 25.52
N MET A 34 2.97 2.04 25.33
CA MET A 34 3.74 3.15 24.79
C MET A 34 4.04 2.94 23.32
N PRO A 35 3.98 4.00 22.46
CA PRO A 35 4.44 3.90 21.10
C PRO A 35 5.91 3.48 21.03
N GLU A 36 6.18 2.37 20.40
CA GLU A 36 7.53 1.84 20.20
C GLU A 36 7.79 1.63 18.70
N TYR A 37 9.01 1.92 18.26
CA TYR A 37 9.39 1.62 16.90
C TYR A 37 9.46 0.11 16.70
N GLN A 38 8.59 -0.40 15.85
CA GLN A 38 8.61 -1.79 15.39
C GLN A 38 9.05 -1.80 13.91
N PRO A 39 10.24 -2.35 13.60
CA PRO A 39 10.65 -2.45 12.21
C PRO A 39 9.67 -3.34 11.44
N THR A 40 9.16 -2.83 10.33
CA THR A 40 8.29 -3.61 9.45
C THR A 40 9.07 -4.77 8.83
N LYS A 41 8.38 -5.82 8.41
CA LYS A 41 9.03 -6.91 7.64
C LYS A 41 9.70 -6.40 6.36
N ALA A 42 9.10 -5.39 5.74
CA ALA A 42 9.65 -4.70 4.58
C ALA A 42 11.03 -4.08 4.84
N TYR A 43 11.39 -3.80 6.08
CA TYR A 43 12.71 -3.31 6.44
C TYR A 43 13.82 -4.35 6.24
N LYS A 44 13.48 -5.65 6.26
CA LYS A 44 14.41 -6.75 6.01
C LYS A 44 14.57 -7.09 4.53
N HIS A 45 13.77 -6.51 3.68
CA HIS A 45 13.75 -6.62 2.24
C HIS A 45 13.83 -5.22 1.61
N PRO A 46 14.24 -5.08 0.36
CA PRO A 46 14.65 -6.11 -0.60
C PRO A 46 16.10 -6.55 -0.40
N LYS A 47 16.40 -7.78 -0.77
CA LYS A 47 17.75 -8.38 -0.71
C LYS A 47 18.31 -8.73 -2.09
N ALA A 48 17.45 -8.94 -3.07
CA ALA A 48 17.83 -9.25 -4.44
C ALA A 48 17.55 -8.07 -5.36
N ASP A 49 18.25 -8.02 -6.48
CA ASP A 49 18.14 -6.90 -7.45
C ASP A 49 16.76 -6.69 -8.04
N ASN A 50 15.94 -7.73 -8.06
CA ASN A 50 14.57 -7.68 -8.56
C ASN A 50 13.51 -7.66 -7.45
N GLU A 51 13.91 -7.41 -6.21
CA GLU A 51 13.02 -7.26 -5.07
C GLU A 51 12.85 -5.78 -4.73
N PHE A 52 11.61 -5.37 -4.47
CA PHE A 52 11.24 -3.98 -4.26
C PHE A 52 10.24 -3.84 -3.12
N ILE A 53 10.28 -2.69 -2.47
CA ILE A 53 9.19 -2.23 -1.62
C ILE A 53 8.19 -1.48 -2.51
N ILE A 54 6.90 -1.79 -2.39
CA ILE A 54 5.84 -1.00 -3.03
C ILE A 54 5.28 -0.02 -2.02
N ALA A 55 5.39 1.27 -2.33
CA ALA A 55 4.60 2.31 -1.69
C ALA A 55 3.26 2.46 -2.41
N SER A 56 2.20 2.74 -1.68
CA SER A 56 0.90 3.02 -2.27
C SER A 56 0.39 4.40 -1.87
N GLY A 57 -0.34 5.02 -2.77
CA GLY A 57 -0.95 6.33 -2.55
C GLY A 57 -2.37 6.38 -3.09
N LYS A 58 -3.03 7.51 -2.90
CA LYS A 58 -4.36 7.77 -3.43
C LYS A 58 -4.27 8.60 -4.70
N ASP A 59 -5.06 8.25 -5.69
CA ASP A 59 -5.33 9.08 -6.84
C ASP A 59 -6.32 10.19 -6.44
N SER A 60 -6.22 11.35 -7.09
CA SER A 60 -7.10 12.50 -6.86
C SER A 60 -8.57 12.19 -7.16
N ALA A 61 -8.84 11.26 -8.07
CA ALA A 61 -10.18 10.87 -8.47
C ALA A 61 -10.73 9.68 -7.69
N SER A 62 -9.92 9.00 -6.85
CA SER A 62 -10.35 7.83 -6.11
C SER A 62 -10.25 8.02 -4.60
N CYS A 63 -11.36 7.78 -3.90
CA CYS A 63 -11.44 7.86 -2.45
C CYS A 63 -11.88 6.51 -1.85
N CYS A 64 -10.92 5.82 -1.21
CA CYS A 64 -11.18 4.62 -0.40
C CYS A 64 -12.10 3.55 -1.03
N GLY A 65 -12.01 3.36 -2.35
CA GLY A 65 -12.85 2.40 -3.09
C GLY A 65 -14.28 2.89 -3.38
N VAL A 66 -14.73 3.95 -2.77
CA VAL A 66 -16.09 4.48 -2.97
C VAL A 66 -16.32 4.94 -4.41
N THR A 67 -15.30 5.50 -5.02
CA THR A 67 -15.37 6.05 -6.38
C THR A 67 -14.78 5.12 -7.44
N LEU A 68 -14.48 3.86 -7.10
CA LEU A 68 -13.82 2.91 -8.02
C LEU A 68 -14.56 2.74 -9.35
N PHE A 69 -15.88 2.72 -9.30
CA PHE A 69 -16.74 2.55 -10.48
C PHE A 69 -17.25 3.88 -11.06
N THR A 70 -16.72 5.01 -10.61
CA THR A 70 -17.15 6.31 -11.12
C THR A 70 -16.49 6.62 -12.45
N TYR A 71 -17.19 7.38 -13.27
CA TYR A 71 -16.70 7.82 -14.57
C TYR A 71 -15.36 8.57 -14.52
N PRO A 72 -15.11 9.50 -13.59
CA PRO A 72 -13.81 10.16 -13.49
C PRO A 72 -12.66 9.17 -13.28
N THR A 73 -12.83 8.17 -12.41
CA THR A 73 -11.79 7.17 -12.11
C THR A 73 -11.42 6.34 -13.35
N ARG A 74 -12.35 6.11 -14.27
CA ARG A 74 -12.09 5.42 -15.53
C ARG A 74 -11.04 6.14 -16.38
N PHE A 75 -11.07 7.47 -16.42
CA PHE A 75 -10.24 8.27 -17.30
C PHE A 75 -9.00 8.86 -16.64
N THR A 76 -9.03 9.06 -15.32
CA THR A 76 -7.95 9.76 -14.60
C THR A 76 -7.07 8.83 -13.78
N GLY A 77 -7.54 7.60 -13.49
CA GLY A 77 -6.80 6.66 -12.65
C GLY A 77 -5.58 6.08 -13.36
N ASP A 78 -4.39 6.31 -12.81
CA ASP A 78 -3.18 5.61 -13.24
C ASP A 78 -3.15 4.22 -12.59
N ARG A 79 -3.11 3.19 -13.42
CA ARG A 79 -3.12 1.76 -13.02
C ARG A 79 -1.79 1.09 -13.24
N THR A 80 -0.78 1.86 -13.61
CA THR A 80 0.57 1.37 -13.84
C THR A 80 1.37 1.26 -12.54
N ILE A 81 2.45 0.52 -12.59
CA ILE A 81 3.48 0.53 -11.55
C ILE A 81 4.54 1.54 -11.93
N TRP A 82 4.79 2.51 -11.07
CA TRP A 82 5.87 3.45 -11.27
C TRP A 82 7.20 2.86 -10.84
N MET A 83 8.18 3.01 -11.70
CA MET A 83 9.55 2.50 -11.50
C MET A 83 10.56 3.58 -11.81
N ASN A 84 11.61 3.67 -10.99
CA ASN A 84 12.70 4.61 -11.24
C ASN A 84 13.48 4.21 -12.52
N PRO A 85 13.91 5.19 -13.35
CA PRO A 85 14.71 4.91 -14.56
C PRO A 85 15.98 4.09 -14.31
N ILE A 86 16.64 4.27 -13.16
CA ILE A 86 17.84 3.51 -12.79
C ILE A 86 17.50 2.01 -12.66
N ASP A 87 16.42 1.70 -11.96
CA ASP A 87 15.97 0.31 -11.78
C ASP A 87 15.46 -0.29 -13.08
N ALA A 88 14.72 0.49 -13.88
CA ALA A 88 14.23 0.08 -15.19
C ALA A 88 15.39 -0.28 -16.12
N ALA A 89 16.41 0.57 -16.21
CA ALA A 89 17.61 0.31 -17.02
C ALA A 89 18.35 -0.94 -16.53
N ARG A 90 18.56 -1.08 -15.22
CA ARG A 90 19.25 -2.21 -14.61
C ARG A 90 18.55 -3.54 -14.91
N LEU A 91 17.24 -3.55 -14.95
CA LEU A 91 16.41 -4.75 -15.20
C LEU A 91 16.01 -4.94 -16.67
N GLY A 92 16.43 -4.04 -17.57
CA GLY A 92 16.06 -4.07 -18.98
C GLY A 92 14.57 -3.86 -19.23
N ILE A 93 13.89 -3.16 -18.32
CA ILE A 93 12.46 -2.83 -18.41
C ILE A 93 12.30 -1.48 -19.07
N LYS A 94 11.33 -1.34 -19.98
CA LYS A 94 11.03 -0.13 -20.71
C LYS A 94 9.66 0.42 -20.33
N GLN A 95 9.43 1.69 -20.67
CA GLN A 95 8.11 2.32 -20.54
C GLN A 95 7.04 1.46 -21.23
N GLY A 96 5.97 1.14 -20.52
CA GLY A 96 4.85 0.35 -21.00
C GLY A 96 5.04 -1.17 -21.00
N ASP A 97 6.23 -1.67 -20.64
CA ASP A 97 6.44 -3.11 -20.49
C ASP A 97 5.51 -3.66 -19.40
N THR A 98 5.09 -4.91 -19.56
CA THR A 98 4.34 -5.62 -18.51
C THR A 98 5.30 -6.37 -17.61
N ILE A 99 5.09 -6.23 -16.31
CA ILE A 99 5.81 -6.99 -15.29
C ILE A 99 4.84 -7.86 -14.49
N GLU A 100 5.34 -9.00 -14.05
CA GLU A 100 4.70 -9.83 -13.03
C GLU A 100 5.30 -9.49 -11.68
N LEU A 101 4.43 -9.22 -10.69
CA LEU A 101 4.80 -9.01 -9.30
C LEU A 101 4.42 -10.25 -8.50
N GLU A 102 5.32 -10.72 -7.66
CA GLU A 102 5.11 -11.82 -6.73
C GLU A 102 5.38 -11.34 -5.30
N GLY A 103 4.42 -11.53 -4.41
CA GLY A 103 4.57 -11.17 -3.00
C GLY A 103 5.64 -12.03 -2.31
N LEU A 104 6.52 -11.39 -1.53
CA LEU A 104 7.54 -12.12 -0.75
C LEU A 104 6.98 -12.70 0.55
N ASP A 105 5.97 -12.06 1.11
CA ASP A 105 5.31 -12.50 2.34
C ASP A 105 4.08 -13.40 2.11
N LEU A 106 3.48 -13.32 0.93
CA LEU A 106 2.30 -14.08 0.53
C LEU A 106 2.47 -14.60 -0.90
N PRO A 107 2.01 -15.83 -1.20
CA PRO A 107 2.12 -16.45 -2.53
C PRO A 107 1.07 -15.86 -3.49
N VAL A 108 1.11 -14.55 -3.67
CA VAL A 108 0.18 -13.79 -4.53
C VAL A 108 0.93 -13.21 -5.68
N LYS A 109 0.35 -13.30 -6.87
CA LYS A 109 0.89 -12.73 -8.11
C LYS A 109 -0.08 -11.73 -8.71
N GLY A 110 0.47 -10.72 -9.38
CA GLY A 110 -0.27 -9.74 -10.17
C GLY A 110 0.56 -9.28 -11.35
N ARG A 111 -0.11 -8.69 -12.35
CA ARG A 111 0.55 -8.12 -13.53
C ARG A 111 0.11 -6.70 -13.73
N ALA A 112 1.05 -5.85 -14.10
CA ALA A 112 0.76 -4.46 -14.44
C ALA A 112 1.77 -3.93 -15.45
N GLN A 113 1.38 -2.88 -16.16
CA GLN A 113 2.29 -2.12 -17.00
C GLN A 113 3.16 -1.20 -16.14
N VAL A 114 4.35 -0.88 -16.65
CA VAL A 114 5.31 -0.02 -15.97
C VAL A 114 5.27 1.39 -16.54
N THR A 115 5.20 2.37 -15.66
CA THR A 115 5.53 3.76 -15.96
C THR A 115 6.91 4.09 -15.40
N VAL A 116 7.86 4.36 -16.27
CA VAL A 116 9.22 4.76 -15.90
C VAL A 116 9.23 6.25 -15.56
N THR A 117 9.55 6.59 -14.31
CA THR A 117 9.48 7.98 -13.84
C THR A 117 10.43 8.27 -12.67
N ASN A 118 10.95 9.48 -12.62
CA ASN A 118 11.77 9.98 -11.50
C ASN A 118 10.96 10.32 -10.24
N ARG A 119 9.63 10.16 -10.27
CA ARG A 119 8.76 10.46 -9.11
C ARG A 119 8.83 9.41 -8.02
N VAL A 120 9.51 8.30 -8.25
CA VAL A 120 9.77 7.24 -7.29
C VAL A 120 11.28 7.07 -7.12
N ILE A 121 11.73 6.83 -5.89
CA ILE A 121 13.15 6.61 -5.58
C ILE A 121 13.60 5.25 -6.08
N ALA A 122 14.88 5.12 -6.46
CA ALA A 122 15.47 3.84 -6.83
C ALA A 122 15.35 2.82 -5.67
N GLY A 123 15.12 1.55 -6.01
CA GLY A 123 14.87 0.48 -5.05
C GLY A 123 13.42 0.38 -4.55
N SER A 124 12.53 1.25 -5.01
CA SER A 124 11.11 1.25 -4.66
C SER A 124 10.22 1.30 -5.89
N LEU A 125 9.03 0.76 -5.75
CA LEU A 125 7.94 0.90 -6.70
C LEU A 125 6.81 1.71 -6.07
N PHE A 126 5.97 2.30 -6.90
CA PHE A 126 4.76 2.97 -6.45
C PHE A 126 3.56 2.49 -7.26
N ALA A 127 2.44 2.30 -6.60
CA ALA A 127 1.15 2.01 -7.22
C ALA A 127 0.06 2.87 -6.59
N TYR A 128 -0.83 3.42 -7.40
CA TYR A 128 -2.04 4.01 -6.84
C TYR A 128 -2.91 2.92 -6.22
N GLY A 129 -3.42 3.21 -5.04
CA GLY A 129 -4.39 2.36 -4.37
C GLY A 129 -5.64 2.18 -5.25
N PHE A 130 -6.24 0.99 -5.15
CA PHE A 130 -7.43 0.57 -5.91
C PHE A 130 -7.20 0.20 -7.38
N SER A 131 -5.99 0.30 -7.93
CA SER A 131 -5.65 -0.39 -9.18
C SER A 131 -5.91 -1.89 -9.02
N GLY A 132 -6.41 -2.56 -10.06
CA GLY A 132 -6.68 -3.99 -10.02
C GLY A 132 -7.64 -4.43 -8.89
N GLY A 133 -8.54 -3.54 -8.45
CA GLY A 133 -9.31 -3.71 -7.22
C GLY A 133 -10.35 -4.83 -7.26
N VAL A 134 -10.72 -5.33 -8.44
CA VAL A 134 -11.80 -6.29 -8.58
C VAL A 134 -11.32 -7.59 -9.24
N ARG A 135 -11.47 -8.69 -8.53
CA ARG A 135 -11.15 -10.05 -9.02
C ARG A 135 -12.36 -10.87 -9.47
N THR A 136 -13.56 -10.31 -9.41
CA THR A 136 -14.76 -11.05 -9.81
C THR A 136 -14.69 -11.50 -11.27
N LYS A 137 -15.11 -12.73 -11.55
CA LYS A 137 -15.19 -13.26 -12.90
C LYS A 137 -16.35 -12.66 -13.70
N LYS A 138 -17.41 -12.21 -12.98
CA LYS A 138 -18.61 -11.61 -13.59
C LYS A 138 -18.55 -10.11 -13.37
N LEU A 139 -18.08 -9.39 -14.34
CA LEU A 139 -18.08 -7.93 -14.38
C LEU A 139 -18.71 -7.50 -15.70
N LEU A 140 -19.51 -6.44 -15.64
CA LEU A 140 -20.07 -5.85 -16.85
C LEU A 140 -18.93 -5.29 -17.72
N PRO A 141 -19.02 -5.39 -19.06
CA PRO A 141 -17.94 -4.95 -19.96
C PRO A 141 -17.51 -3.50 -19.75
N GLU A 142 -18.45 -2.63 -19.41
CA GLU A 142 -18.19 -1.22 -19.15
C GLU A 142 -17.34 -0.97 -17.89
N TYR A 143 -17.10 -1.98 -17.07
CA TYR A 143 -16.28 -1.89 -15.85
C TYR A 143 -15.00 -2.74 -15.92
N GLU A 144 -14.67 -3.34 -17.06
CA GLU A 144 -13.46 -4.17 -17.20
C GLU A 144 -12.16 -3.42 -16.80
N TRP A 145 -12.11 -2.14 -17.00
CA TRP A 145 -10.98 -1.28 -16.62
C TRP A 145 -10.62 -1.32 -15.13
N VAL A 146 -11.54 -1.70 -14.23
CA VAL A 146 -11.24 -1.82 -12.79
C VAL A 146 -10.35 -3.01 -12.45
N ARG A 147 -10.12 -3.91 -13.42
CA ARG A 147 -9.20 -5.03 -13.29
C ARG A 147 -7.76 -4.68 -13.65
N GLU A 148 -7.55 -3.55 -14.30
CA GLU A 148 -6.23 -3.12 -14.72
C GLU A 148 -5.36 -2.78 -13.52
N GLY A 149 -4.06 -3.11 -13.61
CA GLY A 149 -3.10 -2.86 -12.57
C GLY A 149 -3.10 -3.87 -11.44
N VAL A 150 -2.53 -3.51 -10.33
CA VAL A 150 -2.31 -4.36 -9.17
C VAL A 150 -2.80 -3.69 -7.90
N ASN A 151 -3.62 -4.39 -7.14
CA ASN A 151 -4.00 -3.94 -5.81
C ASN A 151 -2.93 -4.33 -4.79
N THR A 152 -2.26 -3.34 -4.22
CA THR A 152 -1.19 -3.54 -3.24
C THR A 152 -1.64 -4.30 -1.99
N ASN A 153 -2.92 -4.23 -1.63
CA ASN A 153 -3.47 -4.98 -0.50
C ASN A 153 -3.41 -6.50 -0.69
N TRP A 154 -3.32 -6.99 -1.92
CA TRP A 154 -3.18 -8.43 -2.15
C TRP A 154 -1.87 -9.00 -1.61
N PHE A 155 -0.84 -8.18 -1.53
CA PHE A 155 0.49 -8.56 -1.06
C PHE A 155 0.68 -8.27 0.43
N ALA A 156 -0.27 -7.58 1.06
CA ALA A 156 -0.23 -7.26 2.48
C ALA A 156 -0.63 -8.47 3.33
N THR A 157 0.11 -8.72 4.40
CA THR A 157 -0.14 -9.88 5.28
C THR A 157 -1.41 -9.79 6.12
N GLY A 158 -2.14 -8.68 6.05
CA GLY A 158 -3.33 -8.44 6.85
C GLY A 158 -3.06 -8.21 8.34
N LYS A 159 -1.81 -8.21 8.77
CA LYS A 159 -1.45 -7.88 10.14
C LYS A 159 -1.51 -6.37 10.33
N SER A 160 -2.43 -5.93 11.17
CA SER A 160 -2.49 -4.54 11.61
C SER A 160 -1.39 -4.23 12.62
N GLN A 161 -1.01 -2.96 12.70
CA GLN A 161 -0.33 -2.47 13.89
C GLN A 161 -1.30 -2.55 15.06
N ALA A 162 -0.84 -3.16 16.15
CA ALA A 162 -1.71 -3.53 17.26
C ALA A 162 -2.34 -2.32 17.97
N ASP A 163 -1.65 -1.19 17.95
CA ASP A 163 -2.01 0.04 18.65
C ASP A 163 -2.88 1.00 17.87
N CYS A 164 -2.85 0.99 16.53
CA CYS A 164 -3.63 1.91 15.72
C CYS A 164 -4.56 1.22 14.71
N GLY A 165 -4.53 -0.10 14.60
CA GLY A 165 -5.37 -0.85 13.68
C GLY A 165 -5.04 -0.68 12.19
N ASN A 166 -4.07 0.14 11.84
CA ASN A 166 -3.66 0.34 10.46
C ASN A 166 -2.81 -0.83 9.96
N MET A 167 -3.15 -1.34 8.79
CA MET A 167 -2.30 -2.32 8.11
C MET A 167 -1.05 -1.63 7.57
N SER A 168 0.09 -2.33 7.64
CA SER A 168 1.30 -1.87 6.96
C SER A 168 1.07 -1.90 5.45
N ASN A 169 1.16 -0.73 4.82
CA ASN A 169 1.07 -0.58 3.37
C ASN A 169 2.42 -0.78 2.67
N ASN A 170 3.48 -1.02 3.43
CA ASN A 170 4.79 -1.33 2.90
C ASN A 170 4.88 -2.83 2.64
N VAL A 171 4.60 -3.22 1.42
CA VAL A 171 4.69 -4.61 0.98
C VAL A 171 5.92 -4.81 0.12
N THR A 172 6.49 -6.00 0.18
CA THR A 172 7.65 -6.39 -0.61
C THR A 172 7.26 -7.37 -1.68
N VAL A 173 7.78 -7.14 -2.87
CA VAL A 173 7.51 -7.96 -4.04
C VAL A 173 8.79 -8.27 -4.79
N ARG A 174 8.79 -9.39 -5.49
CA ARG A 174 9.74 -9.72 -6.54
C ARG A 174 9.09 -9.44 -7.88
N ILE A 175 9.84 -8.85 -8.80
CA ILE A 175 9.34 -8.57 -10.15
C ILE A 175 10.05 -9.41 -11.19
N LYS A 176 9.31 -9.68 -12.26
CA LYS A 176 9.79 -10.35 -13.46
C LYS A 176 9.16 -9.70 -14.69
N ARG A 177 9.95 -9.42 -15.71
CA ARG A 177 9.43 -9.02 -17.03
C ARG A 177 8.67 -10.17 -17.67
N VAL A 178 7.53 -9.90 -18.29
CA VAL A 178 6.67 -10.89 -18.97
C VAL A 178 6.79 -10.74 -20.47
#